data_d2e872deca4bdf42fcfec99d9fa81916
#
_entry.id   d2e872deca4bdf42fcfec99d9fa81916
#
_cell.length_a   1.000
_cell.length_b   1.000
_cell.length_c   1.000
_cell.angle_alpha   90.00
_cell.angle_beta   90.00
_cell.angle_gamma   90.00
#
_symmetry.space_group_name_H-M   'P 1'
#
loop_
_entity.id
_entity.type
_entity.pdbx_description
1 polymer ?
#
loop_
_entity_poly.entity_id
_entity_poly.type
_entity_poly.pdbx_seq_one_letter_code
_entity_poly.pdbx_strand_id
1 'polypeptide(L)'
;MNISEGWISLQEMEFVKNLMTVEHGNILEVGAANGRLFTYLYSSFPTWKYVAVDPWEQEQVRLQVDWDKGYFEPNNLKEVITIDMFKSNCPYAETHEVYFDNFKSDYKYDIISMGLVSKHMDWKSVYKKAFSMLQPNGVIIGRNLTHKRYGAMIKEAIHEYNIIDTCAGSFLIKN
;
A
#
# COMPACT_ATOMS: atom_id res chain seq x y z
N MET A 1 -17.57 -5.92 -11.85
CA MET A 1 -16.21 -5.42 -11.96
C MET A 1 -15.26 -6.57 -11.59
N ASN A 2 -14.48 -7.09 -12.52
CA ASN A 2 -13.49 -8.11 -12.18
C ASN A 2 -12.35 -7.39 -11.44
N ILE A 3 -12.28 -7.62 -10.14
CA ILE A 3 -11.15 -7.13 -9.33
C ILE A 3 -9.95 -7.96 -9.80
N SER A 4 -9.00 -7.30 -10.44
CA SER A 4 -7.77 -7.94 -10.91
C SER A 4 -7.07 -8.66 -9.76
N GLU A 5 -6.49 -9.82 -10.01
CA GLU A 5 -5.62 -10.49 -9.05
C GLU A 5 -4.50 -9.52 -8.63
N GLY A 6 -4.21 -9.39 -7.37
CA GLY A 6 -3.23 -8.45 -6.84
C GLY A 6 -2.79 -8.82 -5.43
N TRP A 7 -1.83 -8.07 -4.94
CA TRP A 7 -1.05 -8.31 -3.70
C TRP A 7 -1.78 -7.93 -2.40
N ILE A 8 -3.05 -7.54 -2.50
CA ILE A 8 -3.88 -7.19 -1.35
C ILE A 8 -5.11 -8.10 -1.33
N SER A 9 -5.39 -8.68 -0.16
CA SER A 9 -6.56 -9.53 0.04
C SER A 9 -7.86 -8.70 0.10
N LEU A 10 -9.00 -9.35 -0.17
CA LEU A 10 -10.31 -8.71 -0.01
C LEU A 10 -10.52 -8.23 1.44
N GLN A 11 -10.09 -9.02 2.41
CA GLN A 11 -10.22 -8.69 3.83
C GLN A 11 -9.44 -7.41 4.19
N GLU A 12 -8.24 -7.22 3.63
CA GLU A 12 -7.47 -5.99 3.82
C GLU A 12 -8.14 -4.79 3.14
N MET A 13 -8.69 -4.98 1.92
CA MET A 13 -9.41 -3.91 1.23
C MET A 13 -10.67 -3.47 2.00
N GLU A 14 -11.43 -4.42 2.56
CA GLU A 14 -12.58 -4.12 3.44
C GLU A 14 -12.12 -3.41 4.72
N PHE A 15 -10.99 -3.81 5.29
CA PHE A 15 -10.43 -3.13 6.45
C PHE A 15 -10.11 -1.65 6.13
N VAL A 16 -9.44 -1.37 5.01
CA VAL A 16 -9.18 0.01 4.56
C VAL A 16 -10.48 0.77 4.33
N LYS A 17 -11.45 0.15 3.66
CA LYS A 17 -12.77 0.73 3.40
C LYS A 17 -13.48 1.17 4.68
N ASN A 18 -13.42 0.35 5.73
CA ASN A 18 -14.06 0.66 7.02
C ASN A 18 -13.39 1.82 7.78
N LEU A 19 -12.18 2.21 7.42
CA LEU A 19 -11.50 3.39 7.96
C LEU A 19 -11.90 4.69 7.24
N MET A 20 -12.48 4.59 6.05
CA MET A 20 -12.96 5.72 5.25
C MET A 20 -14.34 6.17 5.75
N THR A 21 -14.37 6.82 6.91
CA THR A 21 -15.63 7.19 7.60
C THR A 21 -16.15 8.56 7.26
N VAL A 22 -15.38 9.35 6.50
CA VAL A 22 -15.75 10.72 6.09
C VAL A 22 -16.03 10.79 4.60
N GLU A 23 -16.80 11.77 4.17
CA GLU A 23 -17.18 11.94 2.77
C GLU A 23 -16.00 12.30 1.86
N HIS A 24 -15.06 13.07 2.37
CA HIS A 24 -13.86 13.53 1.64
C HIS A 24 -12.61 13.25 2.44
N GLY A 25 -11.56 12.87 1.76
CA GLY A 25 -10.25 12.62 2.37
C GLY A 25 -9.17 12.35 1.34
N ASN A 26 -7.96 12.16 1.80
CA ASN A 26 -6.79 11.85 0.97
C ASN A 26 -6.23 10.49 1.35
N ILE A 27 -6.08 9.61 0.38
CA ILE A 27 -5.41 8.32 0.56
C ILE A 27 -4.16 8.24 -0.30
N LEU A 28 -3.06 7.81 0.31
CA LEU A 28 -1.81 7.48 -0.37
C LEU A 28 -1.61 5.97 -0.34
N GLU A 29 -1.32 5.37 -1.49
CA GLU A 29 -0.83 4.00 -1.58
C GLU A 29 0.62 3.98 -2.01
N VAL A 30 1.49 3.40 -1.17
CA VAL A 30 2.90 3.15 -1.46
C VAL A 30 3.06 1.70 -1.90
N GLY A 31 3.59 1.49 -3.11
CA GLY A 31 3.59 0.17 -3.73
C GLY A 31 2.22 -0.19 -4.32
N ALA A 32 1.69 0.70 -5.17
CA ALA A 32 0.31 0.64 -5.68
C ALA A 32 0.10 -0.45 -6.74
N ALA A 33 1.17 -0.96 -7.34
CA ALA A 33 1.15 -2.02 -8.35
C ALA A 33 0.12 -1.76 -9.48
N ASN A 34 -0.92 -2.61 -9.61
CA ASN A 34 -1.95 -2.48 -10.64
C ASN A 34 -3.20 -1.67 -10.19
N GLY A 35 -3.19 -1.09 -8.98
CA GLY A 35 -4.28 -0.25 -8.46
C GLY A 35 -5.48 -1.00 -7.90
N ARG A 36 -5.31 -2.26 -7.50
CA ARG A 36 -6.40 -3.10 -6.99
C ARG A 36 -7.13 -2.47 -5.79
N LEU A 37 -6.40 -1.91 -4.83
CA LEU A 37 -7.01 -1.25 -3.67
C LEU A 37 -7.86 -0.06 -4.12
N PHE A 38 -7.31 0.82 -4.94
CA PHE A 38 -8.01 2.02 -5.40
C PHE A 38 -9.24 1.69 -6.23
N THR A 39 -9.15 0.72 -7.14
CA THR A 39 -10.30 0.24 -7.92
C THR A 39 -11.43 -0.24 -7.01
N TYR A 40 -11.09 -0.95 -5.93
CA TYR A 40 -12.06 -1.42 -4.95
C TYR A 40 -12.73 -0.27 -4.18
N LEU A 41 -11.93 0.70 -3.72
CA LEU A 41 -12.41 1.80 -2.88
C LEU A 41 -13.21 2.85 -3.65
N TYR A 42 -12.82 3.15 -4.89
CA TYR A 42 -13.37 4.25 -5.68
C TYR A 42 -14.87 4.14 -5.91
N SER A 43 -15.40 2.92 -6.06
CA SER A 43 -16.84 2.71 -6.24
C SER A 43 -17.69 3.21 -5.05
N SER A 44 -17.11 3.22 -3.85
CA SER A 44 -17.79 3.66 -2.62
C SER A 44 -17.41 5.09 -2.20
N PHE A 45 -16.23 5.56 -2.59
CA PHE A 45 -15.66 6.85 -2.16
C PHE A 45 -15.10 7.65 -3.33
N PRO A 46 -15.91 8.00 -4.35
CA PRO A 46 -15.44 8.68 -5.55
C PRO A 46 -14.96 10.12 -5.29
N THR A 47 -15.28 10.70 -4.14
CA THR A 47 -14.93 12.07 -3.74
C THR A 47 -13.57 12.16 -3.01
N TRP A 48 -12.97 11.01 -2.69
CA TRP A 48 -11.65 10.98 -2.10
C TRP A 48 -10.56 11.26 -3.13
N LYS A 49 -9.49 11.89 -2.68
CA LYS A 49 -8.25 12.03 -3.48
C LYS A 49 -7.41 10.78 -3.34
N TYR A 50 -7.08 10.17 -4.46
CA TYR A 50 -6.26 8.96 -4.55
C TYR A 50 -4.88 9.32 -5.10
N VAL A 51 -3.83 9.01 -4.35
CA VAL A 51 -2.43 9.24 -4.76
C VAL A 51 -1.68 7.91 -4.69
N ALA A 52 -1.01 7.55 -5.78
CA ALA A 52 -0.24 6.32 -5.89
C ALA A 52 1.23 6.63 -6.09
N VAL A 53 2.08 5.92 -5.34
CA VAL A 53 3.53 5.98 -5.47
C VAL A 53 4.08 4.58 -5.65
N ASP A 54 4.71 4.34 -6.79
CA ASP A 54 5.34 3.07 -7.12
C ASP A 54 6.43 3.35 -8.17
N PRO A 55 7.60 2.73 -8.13
CA PRO A 55 8.59 2.87 -9.20
C PRO A 55 8.18 2.19 -10.51
N TRP A 56 7.22 1.25 -10.47
CA TRP A 56 6.79 0.42 -11.61
C TRP A 56 7.96 -0.17 -12.43
N GLU A 57 9.10 -0.39 -11.79
CA GLU A 57 10.26 -0.98 -12.44
C GLU A 57 10.06 -2.47 -12.69
N GLN A 58 10.18 -2.90 -13.92
CA GLN A 58 9.92 -4.28 -14.35
C GLN A 58 10.71 -5.33 -13.56
N GLU A 59 11.93 -5.03 -13.12
CA GLU A 59 12.76 -5.98 -12.38
C GLU A 59 12.24 -6.26 -10.96
N GLN A 60 11.53 -5.35 -10.35
CA GLN A 60 11.01 -5.50 -9.00
C GLN A 60 9.69 -6.26 -8.95
N VAL A 61 8.96 -6.29 -10.04
CA VAL A 61 7.61 -6.88 -10.14
C VAL A 61 7.65 -8.35 -10.58
N ARG A 62 8.80 -8.91 -10.90
CA ARG A 62 8.96 -10.28 -11.41
C ARG A 62 8.67 -11.41 -10.42
N LEU A 63 8.25 -11.10 -9.20
CA LEU A 63 8.02 -12.11 -8.18
C LEU A 63 6.53 -12.28 -7.92
N GLN A 64 5.93 -13.27 -8.57
CA GLN A 64 4.60 -13.73 -8.17
C GLN A 64 4.67 -14.36 -6.78
N VAL A 65 3.83 -13.90 -5.87
CA VAL A 65 3.72 -14.45 -4.52
C VAL A 65 2.57 -15.43 -4.50
N ASP A 66 2.86 -16.71 -4.26
CA ASP A 66 1.84 -17.66 -3.85
C ASP A 66 1.61 -17.48 -2.33
N TRP A 67 0.56 -16.75 -1.99
CA TRP A 67 0.22 -16.45 -0.60
C TRP A 67 -0.20 -17.67 0.20
N ASP A 68 -0.77 -18.68 -0.46
CA ASP A 68 -1.23 -19.90 0.20
C ASP A 68 -0.07 -20.81 0.57
N LYS A 69 1.00 -20.79 -0.24
CA LYS A 69 2.21 -21.59 -0.02
C LYS A 69 3.33 -20.84 0.68
N GLY A 70 3.24 -19.52 0.81
CA GLY A 70 4.20 -18.68 1.54
C GLY A 70 5.58 -18.57 0.88
N TYR A 71 5.70 -18.81 -0.42
CA TYR A 71 6.94 -18.59 -1.18
C TYR A 71 6.67 -18.05 -2.58
N PHE A 72 7.75 -17.57 -3.21
CA PHE A 72 7.71 -16.97 -4.54
C PHE A 72 8.02 -18.01 -5.60
N GLU A 73 7.12 -18.20 -6.58
CA GLU A 73 7.42 -19.00 -7.76
C GLU A 73 7.79 -18.09 -8.94
N PRO A 74 9.05 -18.14 -9.43
CA PRO A 74 9.52 -17.25 -10.49
C PRO A 74 8.92 -17.52 -11.87
N ASN A 75 8.26 -18.66 -12.06
CA ASN A 75 7.91 -19.18 -13.40
C ASN A 75 6.47 -18.92 -13.85
N ASN A 76 5.63 -18.24 -13.08
CA ASN A 76 4.22 -18.01 -13.41
C ASN A 76 3.86 -16.54 -13.67
N LEU A 77 4.82 -15.69 -14.00
CA LEU A 77 4.56 -14.30 -14.39
C LEU A 77 3.85 -14.28 -15.75
N LYS A 78 2.55 -14.15 -15.72
CA LYS A 78 1.74 -13.96 -16.93
C LYS A 78 1.72 -12.50 -17.38
N GLU A 79 1.96 -11.54 -16.48
CA GLU A 79 1.91 -10.10 -16.80
C GLU A 79 2.94 -9.31 -16.01
N VAL A 80 3.60 -8.38 -16.69
CA VAL A 80 4.44 -7.35 -16.05
C VAL A 80 3.53 -6.20 -15.67
N ILE A 81 3.48 -5.86 -14.39
CA ILE A 81 2.70 -4.70 -13.94
C ILE A 81 3.42 -3.42 -14.34
N THR A 82 2.72 -2.55 -15.06
CA THR A 82 3.24 -1.28 -15.56
C THR A 82 2.40 -0.11 -15.05
N ILE A 83 2.99 1.09 -15.09
CA ILE A 83 2.25 2.32 -14.79
C ILE A 83 1.05 2.51 -15.72
N ASP A 84 1.12 2.06 -16.97
CA ASP A 84 0.00 2.17 -17.92
C ASP A 84 -1.17 1.28 -17.51
N MET A 85 -0.89 0.07 -16.98
CA MET A 85 -1.92 -0.78 -16.40
C MET A 85 -2.58 -0.09 -15.20
N PHE A 86 -1.78 0.51 -14.31
CA PHE A 86 -2.31 1.26 -13.18
C PHE A 86 -3.21 2.42 -13.65
N LYS A 87 -2.73 3.26 -14.59
CA LYS A 87 -3.49 4.39 -15.12
C LYS A 87 -4.77 3.97 -15.83
N SER A 88 -4.75 2.82 -16.50
CA SER A 88 -5.94 2.24 -17.12
C SER A 88 -6.98 1.81 -16.08
N ASN A 89 -6.55 1.22 -14.97
CA ASN A 89 -7.42 0.76 -13.90
C ASN A 89 -7.92 1.91 -13.01
N CYS A 90 -7.07 2.93 -12.79
CA CYS A 90 -7.30 4.04 -11.87
C CYS A 90 -7.05 5.40 -12.53
N PRO A 91 -7.81 5.77 -13.60
CA PRO A 91 -7.59 7.02 -14.34
C PRO A 91 -7.86 8.28 -13.50
N TYR A 92 -8.51 8.15 -12.37
CA TYR A 92 -8.83 9.19 -11.41
C TYR A 92 -7.72 9.45 -10.38
N ALA A 93 -6.72 8.57 -10.29
CA ALA A 93 -5.66 8.66 -9.29
C ALA A 93 -4.48 9.51 -9.81
N GLU A 94 -3.92 10.33 -8.92
CA GLU A 94 -2.63 10.98 -9.14
C GLU A 94 -1.51 9.93 -8.99
N THR A 95 -0.60 9.86 -9.97
CA THR A 95 0.45 8.83 -10.02
C THR A 95 1.84 9.43 -9.97
N HIS A 96 2.72 8.85 -9.16
CA HIS A 96 4.12 9.22 -9.06
C HIS A 96 5.01 8.00 -9.27
N GLU A 97 5.69 7.94 -10.43
CA GLU A 97 6.63 6.87 -10.80
C GLU A 97 7.99 7.12 -10.16
N VAL A 98 8.05 6.94 -8.86
CA VAL A 98 9.26 7.16 -8.05
C VAL A 98 9.31 6.19 -6.86
N TYR A 99 10.49 5.95 -6.34
CA TYR A 99 10.63 5.33 -5.03
C TYR A 99 10.06 6.23 -3.94
N PHE A 100 9.44 5.65 -2.92
CA PHE A 100 8.82 6.41 -1.84
C PHE A 100 9.80 7.35 -1.14
N ASP A 101 11.08 6.99 -1.04
CA ASP A 101 12.12 7.86 -0.44
C ASP A 101 12.30 9.18 -1.21
N ASN A 102 12.08 9.15 -2.53
CA ASN A 102 12.18 10.33 -3.39
C ASN A 102 10.84 11.07 -3.55
N PHE A 103 9.74 10.46 -3.14
CA PHE A 103 8.41 11.07 -3.23
C PHE A 103 8.31 12.30 -2.32
N LYS A 104 7.73 13.37 -2.85
CA LYS A 104 7.39 14.60 -2.13
C LYS A 104 5.94 14.93 -2.38
N SER A 105 5.24 15.42 -1.37
CA SER A 105 3.86 15.84 -1.47
C SER A 105 3.63 17.06 -0.59
N ASP A 106 2.86 18.00 -1.10
CA ASP A 106 2.34 19.13 -0.35
C ASP A 106 1.06 18.76 0.44
N TYR A 107 0.51 17.57 0.15
CA TYR A 107 -0.68 17.07 0.84
C TYR A 107 -0.33 16.29 2.10
N LYS A 108 -1.24 16.37 3.05
CA LYS A 108 -1.32 15.44 4.17
C LYS A 108 -2.41 14.41 3.88
N TYR A 109 -2.26 13.22 4.43
CA TYR A 109 -3.11 12.08 4.13
C TYR A 109 -3.88 11.62 5.37
N ASP A 110 -5.14 11.27 5.17
CA ASP A 110 -5.97 10.65 6.21
C ASP A 110 -5.62 9.16 6.35
N ILE A 111 -5.28 8.53 5.22
CA ILE A 111 -4.88 7.13 5.17
C ILE A 111 -3.60 7.01 4.32
N ILE A 112 -2.60 6.31 4.84
CA ILE A 112 -1.44 5.86 4.06
C ILE A 112 -1.40 4.33 4.09
N SER A 113 -1.61 3.71 2.92
CA SER A 113 -1.51 2.27 2.74
C SER A 113 -0.09 1.90 2.29
N MET A 114 0.63 1.15 3.12
CA MET A 114 1.98 0.69 2.83
C MET A 114 1.93 -0.71 2.25
N GLY A 115 2.12 -0.81 0.93
CA GLY A 115 2.26 -2.08 0.21
C GLY A 115 3.56 -2.81 0.51
N LEU A 116 3.91 -3.79 -0.32
CA LEU A 116 5.17 -4.51 -0.19
C LEU A 116 6.31 -3.58 -0.58
N VAL A 117 7.03 -3.09 0.40
CA VAL A 117 8.17 -2.21 0.22
C VAL A 117 9.43 -3.07 0.06
N SER A 118 10.34 -2.68 -0.81
CA SER A 118 11.55 -3.43 -1.16
C SER A 118 12.37 -3.88 0.05
N LYS A 119 12.98 -5.07 -0.05
CA LYS A 119 13.91 -5.62 0.96
C LYS A 119 15.15 -4.74 1.26
N HIS A 120 15.40 -3.74 0.43
CA HIS A 120 16.55 -2.84 0.53
C HIS A 120 16.21 -1.50 1.18
N MET A 121 14.98 -1.30 1.63
CA MET A 121 14.57 -0.04 2.25
C MET A 121 14.96 0.01 3.72
N ASP A 122 15.33 1.19 4.17
CA ASP A 122 15.38 1.51 5.59
C ASP A 122 13.93 1.70 6.10
N TRP A 123 13.36 0.62 6.61
CA TRP A 123 11.98 0.59 7.10
C TRP A 123 11.69 1.67 8.15
N LYS A 124 12.65 1.98 9.02
CA LYS A 124 12.49 3.01 10.04
C LYS A 124 12.32 4.39 9.41
N SER A 125 13.17 4.75 8.47
CA SER A 125 13.06 6.01 7.71
C SER A 125 11.77 6.10 6.92
N VAL A 126 11.35 5.00 6.30
CA VAL A 126 10.12 4.92 5.51
C VAL A 126 8.88 5.17 6.37
N TYR A 127 8.74 4.50 7.52
CA TYR A 127 7.61 4.73 8.43
C TYR A 127 7.64 6.11 9.05
N LYS A 128 8.82 6.62 9.44
CA LYS A 128 8.97 7.99 9.93
C LYS A 128 8.51 9.02 8.88
N LYS A 129 8.88 8.81 7.62
CA LYS A 129 8.43 9.66 6.51
C LYS A 129 6.92 9.56 6.33
N ALA A 130 6.35 8.36 6.25
CA ALA A 130 4.92 8.16 6.12
C ALA A 130 4.16 8.85 7.27
N PHE A 131 4.62 8.67 8.51
CA PHE A 131 4.02 9.30 9.67
C PHE A 131 4.04 10.84 9.59
N SER A 132 5.15 11.41 9.10
CA SER A 132 5.24 12.87 8.90
C SER A 132 4.29 13.41 7.84
N MET A 133 3.73 12.55 6.97
CA MET A 133 2.78 12.92 5.92
C MET A 133 1.31 12.75 6.33
N LEU A 134 1.04 12.24 7.53
CA LEU A 134 -0.33 12.08 8.03
C LEU A 134 -0.98 13.42 8.42
N GLN A 135 -2.29 13.48 8.23
CA GLN A 135 -3.15 14.45 8.91
C GLN A 135 -3.20 14.16 10.42
N PRO A 136 -3.59 15.13 11.28
CA PRO A 136 -4.02 14.84 12.64
C PRO A 136 -5.13 13.78 12.63
N ASN A 137 -4.98 12.73 13.44
CA ASN A 137 -5.84 11.54 13.46
C ASN A 137 -5.80 10.64 12.20
N GLY A 138 -4.89 10.91 11.27
CA GLY A 138 -4.64 10.03 10.14
C GLY A 138 -4.04 8.68 10.58
N VAL A 139 -4.09 7.69 9.70
CA VAL A 139 -3.63 6.33 9.99
C VAL A 139 -2.68 5.80 8.92
N ILE A 140 -1.69 5.01 9.34
CA ILE A 140 -0.90 4.17 8.45
C ILE A 140 -1.41 2.74 8.55
N ILE A 141 -1.67 2.11 7.41
CA ILE A 141 -1.95 0.69 7.30
C ILE A 141 -0.70 0.03 6.74
N GLY A 142 -0.01 -0.72 7.57
CA GLY A 142 1.13 -1.53 7.16
C GLY A 142 0.71 -2.98 6.93
N ARG A 143 1.52 -3.71 6.15
CA ARG A 143 1.30 -5.12 5.81
C ARG A 143 2.52 -5.96 6.18
N ASN A 144 2.36 -7.27 6.06
CA ASN A 144 3.47 -8.23 6.21
C ASN A 144 4.06 -8.36 7.63
N LEU A 145 3.32 -7.97 8.67
CA LEU A 145 3.78 -8.09 10.06
C LEU A 145 4.10 -9.55 10.46
N THR A 146 3.39 -10.51 9.87
CA THR A 146 3.58 -11.95 10.08
C THR A 146 4.53 -12.59 9.06
N HIS A 147 5.03 -11.83 8.08
CA HIS A 147 5.92 -12.38 7.05
C HIS A 147 7.23 -12.86 7.67
N LYS A 148 7.63 -14.11 7.38
CA LYS A 148 8.82 -14.77 7.98
C LYS A 148 10.11 -13.95 7.84
N ARG A 149 10.29 -13.25 6.70
CA ARG A 149 11.50 -12.50 6.39
C ARG A 149 11.44 -11.04 6.82
N TYR A 150 10.30 -10.38 6.64
CA TYR A 150 10.17 -8.92 6.83
C TYR A 150 9.49 -8.55 8.14
N GLY A 151 8.72 -9.45 8.72
CA GLY A 151 7.94 -9.16 9.92
C GLY A 151 8.77 -8.68 11.11
N ALA A 152 9.95 -9.25 11.32
CA ALA A 152 10.87 -8.81 12.38
C ALA A 152 11.39 -7.38 12.12
N MET A 153 11.80 -7.09 10.88
CA MET A 153 12.31 -5.76 10.48
C MET A 153 11.22 -4.69 10.60
N ILE A 154 9.98 -5.03 10.19
CA ILE A 154 8.83 -4.14 10.33
C ILE A 154 8.54 -3.87 11.80
N LYS A 155 8.49 -4.91 12.64
CA LYS A 155 8.25 -4.76 14.09
C LYS A 155 9.30 -3.86 14.74
N GLU A 156 10.56 -4.00 14.37
CA GLU A 156 11.63 -3.14 14.85
C GLU A 156 11.45 -1.69 14.37
N ALA A 157 11.06 -1.49 13.13
CA ALA A 157 10.86 -0.16 12.55
C ALA A 157 9.69 0.60 13.18
N ILE A 158 8.67 -0.11 13.64
CA ILE A 158 7.42 0.47 14.18
C ILE A 158 7.29 0.35 15.69
N HIS A 159 8.31 -0.13 16.40
CA HIS A 159 8.23 -0.38 17.86
C HIS A 159 7.94 0.89 18.69
N GLU A 160 8.27 2.06 18.15
CA GLU A 160 8.01 3.37 18.78
C GLU A 160 6.54 3.82 18.64
N TYR A 161 5.76 3.15 17.77
CA TYR A 161 4.37 3.52 17.49
C TYR A 161 3.39 2.55 18.15
N ASN A 162 2.23 3.09 18.52
CA ASN A 162 1.14 2.26 19.04
C ASN A 162 0.43 1.53 17.90
N ILE A 163 0.47 0.22 17.92
CA ILE A 163 -0.34 -0.62 17.02
C ILE A 163 -1.73 -0.73 17.64
N ILE A 164 -2.75 -0.23 16.92
CA ILE A 164 -4.14 -0.18 17.40
C ILE A 164 -4.90 -1.45 17.01
N ASP A 165 -4.69 -1.93 15.77
CA ASP A 165 -5.44 -3.06 15.23
C ASP A 165 -4.61 -3.86 14.24
N THR A 166 -4.97 -5.13 14.05
CA THR A 166 -4.34 -6.03 13.09
C THR A 166 -5.42 -6.84 12.37
N CYS A 167 -5.30 -6.95 11.06
CA CYS A 167 -6.17 -7.75 10.21
C CYS A 167 -5.34 -8.51 9.19
N ALA A 168 -5.45 -9.83 9.13
CA ALA A 168 -4.78 -10.67 8.12
C ALA A 168 -3.28 -10.39 7.92
N GLY A 169 -2.54 -10.08 9.01
CA GLY A 169 -1.11 -9.71 8.96
C GLY A 169 -0.85 -8.24 8.62
N SER A 170 -1.89 -7.45 8.45
CA SER A 170 -1.83 -5.99 8.36
C SER A 170 -1.93 -5.37 9.74
N PHE A 171 -1.45 -4.14 9.90
CA PHE A 171 -1.49 -3.42 11.17
C PHE A 171 -1.81 -1.95 10.94
N LEU A 172 -2.35 -1.31 11.96
CA LEU A 172 -2.73 0.08 11.98
C LEU A 172 -1.87 0.87 12.97
N ILE A 173 -1.31 1.98 12.51
CA ILE A 173 -0.66 2.98 13.35
C ILE A 173 -1.47 4.27 13.23
N LYS A 174 -1.81 4.88 14.37
CA LYS A 174 -2.54 6.15 14.42
C LYS A 174 -1.62 7.30 14.82
N ASN A 175 -1.79 8.45 14.13
CA ASN A 175 -1.14 9.72 14.49
C ASN A 175 -1.86 10.39 15.68
#